data_35206083409659c29d4a9909cba13821
#
_entry.id   35206083409659c29d4a9909cba13821
#
_cell.length_a   1.000
_cell.length_b   1.000
_cell.length_c   1.000
_cell.angle_alpha   90.00
_cell.angle_beta   90.00
_cell.angle_gamma   90.00
#
_symmetry.space_group_name_H-M   'P 1'
#
loop_
_entity.id
_entity.type
_entity.pdbx_description
1 polymer ?
#
loop_
_entity_poly.entity_id
_entity_poly.type
_entity_poly.pdbx_seq_one_letter_code
_entity_poly.pdbx_strand_id
1 'polypeptide(L)'
;MAIKLIAIDIDGTLINSKREITPRVKAALNAASAQGVYVVLCTGRPYPGVEGLLQELDLVNDHDYVVTYNGTLVQQTGSKKALVRFSMTHDDLERVNNYATKYNVHYHAIDEEAIYVPTETVGKYSSHESELVGMPIVHQLYKDIPTDKEFVKIMFVDEPEVLEELIPNLSDDFKSRYNIFRSAGFYLEVIHPEASKGKAVHHLADKLGLTRDEVMCLGDHENDRDMIEYAGLGVAMGNAIDSIKEIANFVTTTNDEDGVAVAVEKFVLKQGELVMLHEMTLFPKPYASIASGQKTIELRLYDEKRQSIQIGNHIRFTNTEDASQTTLCEVVQLHVFKDFRELYEKLPLLQCGYTSEDVENAHPDDMLTYYSKEKQAQYGVVGIELKRI
;
A
#
# COMPACT_ATOMS: atom_id res chain seq x y z
N MET A 1 -0.25 -8.31 -9.53
CA MET A 1 -1.03 -9.13 -8.53
C MET A 1 -2.04 -8.23 -7.85
N ALA A 2 -3.11 -8.76 -7.25
CA ALA A 2 -4.09 -7.94 -6.54
C ALA A 2 -3.55 -7.60 -5.14
N ILE A 3 -3.70 -6.35 -4.70
CA ILE A 3 -3.38 -5.93 -3.34
C ILE A 3 -4.37 -6.58 -2.37
N LYS A 4 -3.86 -7.13 -1.26
CA LYS A 4 -4.64 -7.78 -0.22
C LYS A 4 -4.43 -7.16 1.18
N LEU A 5 -3.39 -6.34 1.35
CA LEU A 5 -3.12 -5.59 2.55
C LEU A 5 -2.73 -4.15 2.19
N ILE A 6 -3.35 -3.19 2.87
CA ILE A 6 -3.04 -1.77 2.79
C ILE A 6 -2.57 -1.33 4.17
N ALA A 7 -1.30 -0.94 4.31
CA ALA A 7 -0.75 -0.38 5.54
C ALA A 7 -0.63 1.14 5.37
N ILE A 8 -1.21 1.90 6.30
CA ILE A 8 -1.40 3.34 6.15
C ILE A 8 -0.88 4.06 7.40
N ASP A 9 0.04 4.99 7.21
CA ASP A 9 0.39 5.95 8.24
C ASP A 9 -0.79 6.90 8.54
N ILE A 10 -0.80 7.50 9.73
CA ILE A 10 -1.91 8.34 10.17
C ILE A 10 -1.64 9.83 9.92
N ASP A 11 -0.58 10.36 10.55
CA ASP A 11 -0.33 11.79 10.62
C ASP A 11 0.38 12.29 9.35
N GLY A 12 -0.29 13.11 8.54
CA GLY A 12 0.20 13.52 7.22
C GLY A 12 -0.14 12.56 6.08
N THR A 13 -0.79 11.43 6.38
CA THR A 13 -1.18 10.41 5.41
C THR A 13 -2.69 10.16 5.42
N LEU A 14 -3.21 9.45 6.44
CA LEU A 14 -4.65 9.11 6.53
C LEU A 14 -5.51 10.33 6.82
N ILE A 15 -5.08 11.16 7.78
CA ILE A 15 -5.81 12.34 8.22
C ILE A 15 -5.29 13.60 7.52
N ASN A 16 -6.23 14.50 7.21
CA ASN A 16 -5.93 15.80 6.60
C ASN A 16 -5.35 16.81 7.63
N SER A 17 -5.02 18.01 7.20
CA SER A 17 -4.49 19.08 8.07
C SER A 17 -5.47 19.52 9.18
N LYS A 18 -6.77 19.18 9.06
CA LYS A 18 -7.80 19.39 10.09
C LYS A 18 -7.93 18.21 11.05
N ARG A 19 -7.10 17.18 10.91
CA ARG A 19 -7.13 15.92 11.68
C ARG A 19 -8.41 15.10 11.47
N GLU A 20 -8.96 15.12 10.27
CA GLU A 20 -10.18 14.41 9.90
C GLU A 20 -9.88 13.37 8.80
N ILE A 21 -10.59 12.24 8.84
CA ILE A 21 -10.67 11.32 7.69
C ILE A 21 -11.78 11.86 6.77
N THR A 22 -11.45 12.18 5.52
CA THR A 22 -12.44 12.70 4.59
C THR A 22 -13.46 11.62 4.21
N PRO A 23 -14.69 12.00 3.84
CA PRO A 23 -15.69 11.02 3.41
C PRO A 23 -15.25 10.15 2.22
N ARG A 24 -14.42 10.69 1.32
CA ARG A 24 -13.88 9.94 0.16
C ARG A 24 -12.87 8.91 0.59
N VAL A 25 -11.93 9.27 1.47
CA VAL A 25 -10.94 8.34 2.03
C VAL A 25 -11.64 7.22 2.78
N LYS A 26 -12.60 7.54 3.66
CA LYS A 26 -13.40 6.54 4.37
C LYS A 26 -14.13 5.59 3.42
N ALA A 27 -14.81 6.13 2.39
CA ALA A 27 -15.53 5.32 1.42
C ALA A 27 -14.61 4.38 0.64
N ALA A 28 -13.41 4.84 0.23
CA ALA A 28 -12.45 4.03 -0.49
C ALA A 28 -11.89 2.89 0.37
N LEU A 29 -11.56 3.16 1.63
CA LEU A 29 -11.04 2.15 2.56
C LEU A 29 -12.10 1.11 2.92
N ASN A 30 -13.34 1.54 3.20
CA ASN A 30 -14.45 0.62 3.46
C ASN A 30 -14.77 -0.25 2.24
N ALA A 31 -14.68 0.30 1.02
CA ALA A 31 -14.87 -0.47 -0.20
C ALA A 31 -13.75 -1.50 -0.41
N ALA A 32 -12.51 -1.18 -0.05
CA ALA A 32 -11.39 -2.12 -0.09
C ALA A 32 -11.58 -3.25 0.95
N SER A 33 -11.94 -2.89 2.18
CA SER A 33 -12.25 -3.86 3.25
C SER A 33 -13.39 -4.80 2.85
N ALA A 34 -14.44 -4.28 2.23
CA ALA A 34 -15.57 -5.09 1.72
C ALA A 34 -15.16 -6.08 0.61
N GLN A 35 -14.04 -5.86 -0.08
CA GLN A 35 -13.44 -6.80 -1.03
C GLN A 35 -12.49 -7.82 -0.36
N GLY A 36 -12.38 -7.80 0.97
CA GLY A 36 -11.51 -8.69 1.75
C GLY A 36 -10.05 -8.23 1.81
N VAL A 37 -9.78 -6.95 1.54
CA VAL A 37 -8.45 -6.36 1.70
C VAL A 37 -8.27 -5.91 3.14
N TYR A 38 -7.19 -6.33 3.79
CA TYR A 38 -6.84 -5.87 5.12
C TYR A 38 -6.43 -4.39 5.08
N VAL A 39 -7.12 -3.55 5.87
CA VAL A 39 -6.77 -2.14 6.08
C VAL A 39 -6.13 -2.01 7.46
N VAL A 40 -4.86 -1.61 7.51
CA VAL A 40 -4.03 -1.60 8.73
C VAL A 40 -3.48 -0.20 8.96
N LEU A 41 -3.83 0.40 10.08
CA LEU A 41 -3.22 1.67 10.48
C LEU A 41 -1.84 1.40 11.11
N CYS A 42 -0.83 2.17 10.70
CA CYS A 42 0.55 2.03 11.13
C CYS A 42 1.06 3.35 11.70
N THR A 43 1.28 3.44 13.00
CA THR A 43 1.51 4.72 13.67
C THR A 43 2.52 4.64 14.83
N GLY A 44 3.09 5.80 15.19
CA GLY A 44 3.82 5.98 16.44
C GLY A 44 2.93 6.09 17.68
N ARG A 45 1.62 6.32 17.50
CA ARG A 45 0.66 6.48 18.58
C ARG A 45 0.41 5.16 19.32
N PRO A 46 0.04 5.20 20.62
CA PRO A 46 -0.51 4.06 21.34
C PRO A 46 -1.94 3.73 20.90
N TYR A 47 -2.44 2.57 21.31
CA TYR A 47 -3.80 2.14 20.93
C TYR A 47 -4.90 3.15 21.29
N PRO A 48 -4.92 3.75 22.52
CA PRO A 48 -5.92 4.79 22.83
C PRO A 48 -5.90 5.98 21.86
N GLY A 49 -4.72 6.33 21.34
CA GLY A 49 -4.56 7.42 20.37
C GLY A 49 -5.07 7.14 18.96
N VAL A 50 -5.47 5.88 18.67
CA VAL A 50 -5.99 5.46 17.34
C VAL A 50 -7.37 4.82 17.40
N GLU A 51 -7.87 4.46 18.58
CA GLU A 51 -9.13 3.75 18.77
C GLU A 51 -10.31 4.47 18.09
N GLY A 52 -10.38 5.79 18.20
CA GLY A 52 -11.42 6.59 17.55
C GLY A 52 -11.38 6.50 16.02
N LEU A 53 -10.19 6.49 15.42
CA LEU A 53 -10.03 6.33 13.96
C LEU A 53 -10.39 4.92 13.49
N LEU A 54 -10.03 3.90 14.27
CA LEU A 54 -10.42 2.51 14.00
C LEU A 54 -11.94 2.34 14.04
N GLN A 55 -12.60 2.94 15.04
CA GLN A 55 -14.07 2.95 15.14
C GLN A 55 -14.71 3.70 13.97
N GLU A 56 -14.16 4.85 13.58
CA GLU A 56 -14.66 5.61 12.43
C GLU A 56 -14.57 4.83 11.12
N LEU A 57 -13.55 4.00 10.93
CA LEU A 57 -13.34 3.18 9.74
C LEU A 57 -14.00 1.79 9.80
N ASP A 58 -14.77 1.47 10.88
CA ASP A 58 -15.35 0.16 11.14
C ASP A 58 -14.30 -0.98 11.19
N LEU A 59 -13.09 -0.67 11.70
CA LEU A 59 -11.95 -1.59 11.81
C LEU A 59 -11.74 -2.11 13.25
N VAL A 60 -12.82 -2.40 14.00
CA VAL A 60 -12.73 -2.89 15.38
C VAL A 60 -13.35 -4.28 15.49
N ASN A 61 -12.56 -5.29 15.12
CA ASN A 61 -12.94 -6.70 15.26
C ASN A 61 -11.69 -7.60 15.34
N ASP A 62 -11.88 -8.91 15.55
CA ASP A 62 -10.76 -9.86 15.71
C ASP A 62 -10.09 -10.27 14.39
N HIS A 63 -10.55 -9.75 13.26
CA HIS A 63 -9.93 -9.96 11.93
C HIS A 63 -9.17 -8.73 11.45
N ASP A 64 -9.29 -7.60 12.16
CA ASP A 64 -8.57 -6.37 11.85
C ASP A 64 -7.35 -6.20 12.76
N TYR A 65 -6.36 -5.49 12.25
CA TYR A 65 -5.08 -5.31 12.91
C TYR A 65 -4.68 -3.84 12.92
N VAL A 66 -3.85 -3.48 13.88
CA VAL A 66 -3.21 -2.17 13.99
C VAL A 66 -1.75 -2.32 14.37
N VAL A 67 -0.91 -1.48 13.82
CA VAL A 67 0.50 -1.33 14.16
C VAL A 67 0.67 -0.04 14.97
N THR A 68 1.08 -0.16 16.22
CA THR A 68 1.27 0.95 17.15
C THR A 68 2.73 1.08 17.59
N TYR A 69 3.07 2.21 18.22
CA TYR A 69 4.40 2.51 18.74
C TYR A 69 5.52 2.31 17.70
N ASN A 70 5.29 2.80 16.45
CA ASN A 70 6.24 2.67 15.34
C ASN A 70 6.66 1.22 15.04
N GLY A 71 5.74 0.26 15.17
CA GLY A 71 6.00 -1.15 14.86
C GLY A 71 6.41 -2.00 16.06
N THR A 72 6.46 -1.45 17.26
CA THR A 72 6.75 -2.22 18.47
C THR A 72 5.65 -3.21 18.80
N LEU A 73 4.39 -2.87 18.47
CA LEU A 73 3.25 -3.72 18.75
C LEU A 73 2.36 -3.84 17.51
N VAL A 74 2.04 -5.09 17.15
CA VAL A 74 0.98 -5.45 16.19
C VAL A 74 -0.08 -6.21 16.94
N GLN A 75 -1.33 -5.75 16.92
CA GLN A 75 -2.40 -6.37 17.68
C GLN A 75 -3.72 -6.41 16.90
N GLN A 76 -4.59 -7.35 17.25
CA GLN A 76 -5.98 -7.37 16.82
C GLN A 76 -6.71 -6.16 17.42
N THR A 77 -7.57 -5.54 16.65
CA THR A 77 -8.27 -4.32 17.09
C THR A 77 -9.46 -4.61 18.01
N GLY A 78 -10.12 -5.76 17.87
CA GLY A 78 -11.23 -6.18 18.73
C GLY A 78 -10.76 -6.68 20.10
N SER A 79 -10.06 -7.80 20.14
CA SER A 79 -9.58 -8.43 21.38
C SER A 79 -8.35 -7.79 21.99
N LYS A 80 -7.70 -6.87 21.29
CA LYS A 80 -6.39 -6.26 21.65
C LYS A 80 -5.25 -7.29 21.85
N LYS A 81 -5.44 -8.51 21.34
CA LYS A 81 -4.44 -9.57 21.44
C LYS A 81 -3.22 -9.24 20.59
N ALA A 82 -2.05 -9.21 21.22
CA ALA A 82 -0.78 -8.99 20.54
C ALA A 82 -0.45 -10.15 19.59
N LEU A 83 -0.08 -9.83 18.36
CA LEU A 83 0.42 -10.74 17.33
C LEU A 83 1.95 -10.69 17.26
N VAL A 84 2.51 -9.47 17.36
CA VAL A 84 3.94 -9.17 17.43
C VAL A 84 4.14 -8.17 18.54
N ARG A 85 5.14 -8.37 19.38
CA ARG A 85 5.54 -7.46 20.45
C ARG A 85 7.05 -7.46 20.59
N PHE A 86 7.65 -6.28 20.49
CA PHE A 86 9.05 -6.06 20.77
C PHE A 86 9.18 -5.28 22.07
N SER A 87 9.63 -5.94 23.14
CA SER A 87 9.72 -5.33 24.47
C SER A 87 11.09 -4.73 24.73
N MET A 88 11.11 -3.60 25.41
CA MET A 88 12.26 -3.03 26.09
C MET A 88 12.28 -3.52 27.53
N THR A 89 13.41 -4.02 27.96
CA THR A 89 13.58 -4.62 29.30
C THR A 89 13.98 -3.59 30.35
N HIS A 90 14.04 -4.00 31.59
CA HIS A 90 14.58 -3.16 32.66
C HIS A 90 16.08 -2.81 32.44
N ASP A 91 16.87 -3.71 31.84
CA ASP A 91 18.28 -3.42 31.47
C ASP A 91 18.36 -2.31 30.40
N ASP A 92 17.40 -2.25 29.48
CA ASP A 92 17.31 -1.18 28.50
C ASP A 92 16.93 0.15 29.16
N LEU A 93 16.00 0.10 30.13
CA LEU A 93 15.65 1.25 30.95
C LEU A 93 16.86 1.77 31.75
N GLU A 94 17.70 0.86 32.31
CA GLU A 94 18.93 1.23 33.02
C GLU A 94 19.91 1.97 32.12
N ARG A 95 20.08 1.50 30.88
CA ARG A 95 20.97 2.17 29.90
C ARG A 95 20.49 3.59 29.57
N VAL A 96 19.18 3.77 29.37
CA VAL A 96 18.60 5.09 29.15
C VAL A 96 18.76 5.96 30.41
N ASN A 97 18.45 5.44 31.59
CA ASN A 97 18.59 6.14 32.85
C ASN A 97 20.03 6.65 33.11
N ASN A 98 21.03 5.84 32.73
CA ASN A 98 22.43 6.23 32.87
C ASN A 98 22.80 7.44 32.01
N TYR A 99 22.31 7.50 30.76
CA TYR A 99 22.46 8.68 29.90
C TYR A 99 21.66 9.87 30.42
N ALA A 100 20.41 9.65 30.80
CA ALA A 100 19.52 10.68 31.33
C ALA A 100 20.14 11.36 32.57
N THR A 101 20.63 10.57 33.52
CA THR A 101 21.30 11.05 34.71
C THR A 101 22.61 11.81 34.39
N LYS A 102 23.46 11.25 33.52
CA LYS A 102 24.75 11.85 33.14
C LYS A 102 24.59 13.22 32.46
N TYR A 103 23.60 13.36 31.59
CA TYR A 103 23.37 14.57 30.78
C TYR A 103 22.25 15.45 31.34
N ASN A 104 21.65 15.08 32.48
CA ASN A 104 20.54 15.79 33.13
C ASN A 104 19.35 15.99 32.13
N VAL A 105 18.94 14.91 31.46
CA VAL A 105 17.85 14.91 30.49
C VAL A 105 16.66 14.16 31.07
N HIS A 106 15.47 14.68 30.91
CA HIS A 106 14.24 13.98 31.26
C HIS A 106 13.99 12.80 30.31
N TYR A 107 13.40 11.74 30.83
CA TYR A 107 12.96 10.61 30.04
C TYR A 107 11.73 9.96 30.69
N HIS A 108 11.01 9.19 29.88
CA HIS A 108 9.95 8.32 30.37
C HIS A 108 9.95 7.00 29.60
N ALA A 109 9.32 5.98 30.16
CA ALA A 109 9.08 4.70 29.52
C ALA A 109 7.58 4.44 29.42
N ILE A 110 7.14 3.79 28.35
CA ILE A 110 5.72 3.58 28.05
C ILE A 110 5.46 2.09 27.90
N ASP A 111 4.44 1.59 28.59
CA ASP A 111 3.82 0.30 28.31
C ASP A 111 2.45 0.48 27.65
N GLU A 112 1.63 -0.55 27.58
CA GLU A 112 0.29 -0.45 26.97
C GLU A 112 -0.73 0.31 27.84
N GLU A 113 -0.42 0.58 29.11
CA GLU A 113 -1.36 1.13 30.10
C GLU A 113 -1.00 2.54 30.56
N ALA A 114 0.30 2.87 30.65
CA ALA A 114 0.75 4.11 31.28
C ALA A 114 2.11 4.62 30.76
N ILE A 115 2.37 5.89 31.05
CA ILE A 115 3.66 6.56 30.90
C ILE A 115 4.34 6.58 32.26
N TYR A 116 5.43 5.82 32.42
CA TYR A 116 6.24 5.76 33.62
C TYR A 116 7.31 6.85 33.58
N VAL A 117 7.28 7.75 34.53
CA VAL A 117 8.28 8.83 34.68
C VAL A 117 9.23 8.49 35.81
N PRO A 118 10.48 8.03 35.51
CA PRO A 118 11.43 7.54 36.50
C PRO A 118 12.31 8.63 37.12
N THR A 119 12.16 9.87 36.71
CA THR A 119 12.94 11.04 37.19
C THR A 119 12.32 11.65 38.44
N GLU A 120 13.10 12.47 39.19
CA GLU A 120 12.65 13.14 40.43
C GLU A 120 11.42 14.04 40.21
N THR A 121 11.26 14.57 39.01
CA THR A 121 10.12 15.42 38.63
C THR A 121 9.52 14.97 37.31
N VAL A 122 8.22 15.17 37.17
CA VAL A 122 7.53 14.99 35.89
C VAL A 122 7.85 16.19 35.00
N GLY A 123 8.60 15.96 33.94
CA GLY A 123 8.92 16.99 32.96
C GLY A 123 7.71 17.45 32.16
N LYS A 124 7.76 18.68 31.62
CA LYS A 124 6.65 19.23 30.80
C LYS A 124 6.31 18.39 29.58
N TYR A 125 7.30 17.76 28.94
CA TYR A 125 7.11 16.95 27.75
C TYR A 125 6.53 15.57 28.07
N SER A 126 6.76 15.00 29.27
CA SER A 126 6.03 13.81 29.71
C SER A 126 4.56 14.12 29.96
N SER A 127 4.24 15.29 30.51
CA SER A 127 2.86 15.76 30.67
C SER A 127 2.20 16.01 29.30
N HIS A 128 2.92 16.63 28.38
CA HIS A 128 2.45 16.87 27.02
C HIS A 128 2.14 15.56 26.27
N GLU A 129 3.03 14.55 26.38
CA GLU A 129 2.80 13.22 25.78
C GLU A 129 1.54 12.58 26.37
N SER A 130 1.38 12.62 27.71
CA SER A 130 0.19 12.09 28.39
C SER A 130 -1.12 12.70 27.87
N GLU A 131 -1.16 14.01 27.72
CA GLU A 131 -2.32 14.72 27.17
C GLU A 131 -2.56 14.38 25.70
N LEU A 132 -1.46 14.30 24.90
CA LEU A 132 -1.53 14.02 23.46
C LEU A 132 -2.07 12.62 23.16
N VAL A 133 -1.62 11.61 23.92
CA VAL A 133 -1.97 10.20 23.66
C VAL A 133 -3.08 9.66 24.56
N GLY A 134 -3.54 10.44 25.54
CA GLY A 134 -4.60 10.07 26.47
C GLY A 134 -4.21 8.97 27.46
N MET A 135 -2.92 8.83 27.80
CA MET A 135 -2.41 7.82 28.72
C MET A 135 -2.08 8.43 30.10
N PRO A 136 -2.37 7.73 31.21
CA PRO A 136 -2.04 8.22 32.54
C PRO A 136 -0.52 8.21 32.80
N ILE A 137 -0.05 9.15 33.64
CA ILE A 137 1.32 9.15 34.16
C ILE A 137 1.39 8.36 35.44
N VAL A 138 2.36 7.45 35.51
CA VAL A 138 2.82 6.79 36.74
C VAL A 138 4.17 7.39 37.10
N HIS A 139 4.18 8.30 38.08
CA HIS A 139 5.43 8.87 38.64
C HIS A 139 6.05 7.88 39.61
N GLN A 140 7.04 7.13 39.17
CA GLN A 140 7.71 6.08 39.94
C GLN A 140 9.21 6.15 39.68
N LEU A 141 10.00 6.45 40.71
CA LEU A 141 11.46 6.59 40.58
C LEU A 141 12.09 5.30 40.00
N TYR A 142 13.17 5.45 39.24
CA TYR A 142 13.87 4.34 38.57
C TYR A 142 14.13 3.15 39.52
N LYS A 143 14.61 3.42 40.74
CA LYS A 143 14.91 2.40 41.76
C LYS A 143 13.72 1.58 42.24
N ASP A 144 12.51 2.10 42.03
CA ASP A 144 11.26 1.51 42.52
C ASP A 144 10.51 0.79 41.37
N ILE A 145 10.99 0.87 40.15
CA ILE A 145 10.45 0.13 39.00
C ILE A 145 10.85 -1.35 39.11
N PRO A 146 9.89 -2.30 39.03
CA PRO A 146 10.20 -3.74 39.06
C PRO A 146 11.15 -4.16 37.96
N THR A 147 12.09 -5.07 38.27
CA THR A 147 13.10 -5.53 37.32
C THR A 147 12.54 -6.44 36.21
N ASP A 148 11.35 -6.96 36.39
CA ASP A 148 10.60 -7.76 35.41
C ASP A 148 9.63 -6.91 34.58
N LYS A 149 9.59 -5.59 34.82
CA LYS A 149 8.77 -4.66 34.04
C LYS A 149 9.33 -4.49 32.64
N GLU A 150 8.44 -4.65 31.65
CA GLU A 150 8.73 -4.42 30.23
C GLU A 150 7.99 -3.19 29.72
N PHE A 151 8.57 -2.56 28.71
CA PHE A 151 8.02 -1.38 28.06
C PHE A 151 7.96 -1.56 26.56
N VAL A 152 7.07 -0.87 25.88
CA VAL A 152 6.97 -0.85 24.41
C VAL A 152 7.90 0.19 23.79
N LYS A 153 8.19 1.29 24.50
CA LYS A 153 9.19 2.27 24.10
C LYS A 153 9.72 3.05 25.31
N ILE A 154 10.93 3.62 25.17
CA ILE A 154 11.51 4.57 26.10
C ILE A 154 11.84 5.84 25.30
N MET A 155 11.70 7.00 25.90
CA MET A 155 11.94 8.28 25.22
C MET A 155 12.75 9.22 26.10
N PHE A 156 13.81 9.83 25.52
CA PHE A 156 14.34 11.06 26.08
C PHE A 156 13.43 12.21 25.66
N VAL A 157 13.05 13.06 26.59
CA VAL A 157 12.05 14.10 26.40
C VAL A 157 12.50 15.39 27.07
N ASP A 158 13.00 16.34 26.30
CA ASP A 158 13.51 17.60 26.82
C ASP A 158 13.46 18.70 25.75
N GLU A 159 13.97 19.89 26.11
CA GLU A 159 14.13 20.97 25.14
C GLU A 159 14.97 20.51 23.93
N PRO A 160 14.66 20.97 22.70
CA PRO A 160 15.38 20.58 21.50
C PRO A 160 16.90 20.69 21.61
N GLU A 161 17.38 21.75 22.23
CA GLU A 161 18.81 22.05 22.42
C GLU A 161 19.49 21.01 23.34
N VAL A 162 18.79 20.54 24.37
CA VAL A 162 19.27 19.49 25.29
C VAL A 162 19.41 18.16 24.56
N LEU A 163 18.44 17.80 23.73
CA LEU A 163 18.50 16.58 22.91
C LEU A 163 19.57 16.67 21.81
N GLU A 164 19.80 17.86 21.23
CA GLU A 164 20.88 18.09 20.25
C GLU A 164 22.26 17.92 20.90
N GLU A 165 22.43 18.24 22.17
CA GLU A 165 23.66 17.97 22.91
C GLU A 165 23.78 16.46 23.28
N LEU A 166 22.68 15.78 23.63
CA LEU A 166 22.68 14.37 24.00
C LEU A 166 23.04 13.44 22.81
N ILE A 167 22.43 13.63 21.65
CA ILE A 167 22.50 12.71 20.51
C ILE A 167 23.94 12.37 20.07
N PRO A 168 24.85 13.33 19.85
CA PRO A 168 26.24 13.01 19.49
C PRO A 168 27.02 12.32 20.61
N ASN A 169 26.58 12.42 21.85
CA ASN A 169 27.21 11.80 23.01
C ASN A 169 26.68 10.40 23.33
N LEU A 170 25.68 9.90 22.63
CA LEU A 170 25.29 8.49 22.67
C LEU A 170 26.38 7.64 22.01
N SER A 171 26.87 6.61 22.69
CA SER A 171 27.92 5.73 22.18
C SER A 171 27.45 4.92 20.95
N ASP A 172 28.39 4.47 20.14
CA ASP A 172 28.10 3.59 19.00
C ASP A 172 27.46 2.27 19.48
N ASP A 173 27.89 1.74 20.64
CA ASP A 173 27.27 0.56 21.24
C ASP A 173 25.78 0.82 21.56
N PHE A 174 25.44 1.96 22.15
CA PHE A 174 24.05 2.33 22.42
C PHE A 174 23.25 2.49 21.12
N LYS A 175 23.79 3.23 20.14
CA LYS A 175 23.13 3.45 18.86
C LYS A 175 22.91 2.16 18.05
N SER A 176 23.78 1.19 18.18
CA SER A 176 23.67 -0.11 17.48
C SER A 176 22.66 -1.07 18.12
N ARG A 177 22.30 -0.84 19.40
CA ARG A 177 21.38 -1.70 20.14
C ARG A 177 19.92 -1.35 19.97
N TYR A 178 19.61 -0.14 19.50
CA TYR A 178 18.25 0.38 19.46
C TYR A 178 17.96 1.02 18.11
N ASN A 179 16.69 1.03 17.74
CA ASN A 179 16.20 1.93 16.71
C ASN A 179 15.92 3.29 17.40
N ILE A 180 16.67 4.32 16.98
CA ILE A 180 16.64 5.65 17.63
C ILE A 180 16.30 6.68 16.56
N PHE A 181 15.26 7.47 16.81
CA PHE A 181 14.85 8.54 15.88
C PHE A 181 14.13 9.68 16.63
N ARG A 182 14.11 10.86 16.02
CA ARG A 182 13.33 11.99 16.52
C ARG A 182 11.94 11.97 15.90
N SER A 183 10.91 11.88 16.75
CA SER A 183 9.50 12.03 16.33
C SER A 183 9.00 13.48 16.47
N ALA A 184 9.66 14.29 17.29
CA ALA A 184 9.48 15.74 17.39
C ALA A 184 10.79 16.39 17.85
N GLY A 185 10.88 17.72 17.79
CA GLY A 185 12.07 18.44 18.23
C GLY A 185 12.48 18.11 19.68
N PHE A 186 11.50 17.83 20.53
CA PHE A 186 11.64 17.56 21.98
C PHE A 186 11.45 16.08 22.34
N TYR A 187 11.35 15.15 21.36
CA TYR A 187 11.21 13.71 21.55
C TYR A 187 12.30 12.94 20.81
N LEU A 188 13.07 12.14 21.52
CA LEU A 188 14.01 11.17 20.99
C LEU A 188 13.56 9.77 21.42
N GLU A 189 12.98 9.03 20.51
CA GLU A 189 12.46 7.68 20.76
C GLU A 189 13.60 6.65 20.73
N VAL A 190 13.55 5.72 21.66
CA VAL A 190 14.43 4.56 21.77
C VAL A 190 13.54 3.33 21.83
N ILE A 191 13.55 2.53 20.76
CA ILE A 191 12.73 1.34 20.65
C ILE A 191 13.60 0.11 20.29
N HIS A 192 13.03 -1.06 20.44
CA HIS A 192 13.70 -2.31 20.12
C HIS A 192 14.27 -2.28 18.69
N PRO A 193 15.48 -2.81 18.40
CA PRO A 193 16.13 -2.72 17.09
C PRO A 193 15.33 -3.41 15.97
N GLU A 194 14.52 -4.42 16.33
CA GLU A 194 13.64 -5.08 15.39
C GLU A 194 12.27 -4.39 15.24
N ALA A 195 12.01 -3.32 15.98
CA ALA A 195 10.77 -2.57 15.86
C ALA A 195 10.91 -1.49 14.78
N SER A 196 10.06 -1.58 13.78
CA SER A 196 9.84 -0.55 12.77
C SER A 196 8.52 -0.82 12.07
N LYS A 197 7.93 0.19 11.45
CA LYS A 197 6.66 0.03 10.72
C LYS A 197 6.77 -1.03 9.63
N GLY A 198 7.86 -1.04 8.86
CA GLY A 198 8.08 -2.00 7.78
C GLY A 198 8.24 -3.43 8.27
N LYS A 199 9.02 -3.66 9.33
CA LYS A 199 9.15 -4.99 9.94
C LYS A 199 7.82 -5.48 10.52
N ALA A 200 7.06 -4.61 11.16
CA ALA A 200 5.75 -4.93 11.69
C ALA A 200 4.76 -5.34 10.58
N VAL A 201 4.72 -4.60 9.47
CA VAL A 201 3.90 -4.94 8.29
C VAL A 201 4.36 -6.25 7.66
N HIS A 202 5.67 -6.48 7.55
CA HIS A 202 6.23 -7.76 7.07
C HIS A 202 5.76 -8.93 7.92
N HIS A 203 5.95 -8.86 9.24
CA HIS A 203 5.51 -9.91 10.15
C HIS A 203 4.00 -10.16 10.08
N LEU A 204 3.20 -9.10 9.95
CA LEU A 204 1.76 -9.23 9.77
C LEU A 204 1.42 -9.92 8.44
N ALA A 205 2.05 -9.51 7.33
CA ALA A 205 1.85 -10.13 6.02
C ALA A 205 2.19 -11.63 6.05
N ASP A 206 3.32 -12.00 6.64
CA ASP A 206 3.72 -13.41 6.80
C ASP A 206 2.68 -14.22 7.62
N LYS A 207 2.17 -13.65 8.70
CA LYS A 207 1.12 -14.29 9.52
C LYS A 207 -0.20 -14.47 8.78
N LEU A 208 -0.50 -13.57 7.85
CA LEU A 208 -1.69 -13.65 7.00
C LEU A 208 -1.46 -14.50 5.73
N GLY A 209 -0.23 -15.01 5.52
CA GLY A 209 0.13 -15.80 4.34
C GLY A 209 0.19 -14.98 3.06
N LEU A 210 0.48 -13.68 3.17
CA LEU A 210 0.58 -12.75 2.06
C LEU A 210 2.03 -12.57 1.63
N THR A 211 2.21 -12.39 0.32
CA THR A 211 3.50 -12.01 -0.24
C THR A 211 3.64 -10.49 -0.25
N ARG A 212 4.89 -10.00 -0.29
CA ARG A 212 5.19 -8.58 -0.41
C ARG A 212 4.47 -7.91 -1.59
N ASP A 213 4.30 -8.60 -2.73
CA ASP A 213 3.64 -8.08 -3.94
C ASP A 213 2.11 -7.88 -3.76
N GLU A 214 1.54 -8.41 -2.68
CA GLU A 214 0.14 -8.24 -2.29
C GLU A 214 -0.04 -7.12 -1.25
N VAL A 215 1.05 -6.42 -0.88
CA VAL A 215 1.06 -5.35 0.13
C VAL A 215 1.26 -3.99 -0.53
N MET A 216 0.39 -3.04 -0.17
CA MET A 216 0.53 -1.61 -0.48
C MET A 216 0.77 -0.85 0.84
N CYS A 217 1.78 0.01 0.88
CA CYS A 217 2.06 0.89 2.03
C CYS A 217 1.99 2.35 1.62
N LEU A 218 1.37 3.18 2.46
CA LEU A 218 1.26 4.63 2.25
C LEU A 218 1.86 5.37 3.45
N GLY A 219 2.67 6.40 3.16
CA GLY A 219 3.33 7.21 4.18
C GLY A 219 3.90 8.51 3.62
N ASP A 220 4.42 9.37 4.52
CA ASP A 220 4.90 10.69 4.15
C ASP A 220 6.25 11.07 4.80
N HIS A 221 6.69 10.38 5.85
CA HIS A 221 7.85 10.78 6.61
C HIS A 221 8.88 9.65 6.79
N GLU A 222 10.03 9.96 7.42
CA GLU A 222 11.19 9.05 7.52
C GLU A 222 10.88 7.75 8.27
N ASN A 223 9.96 7.75 9.25
CA ASN A 223 9.51 6.55 9.97
C ASN A 223 8.64 5.61 9.11
N ASP A 224 8.28 6.01 7.89
CA ASP A 224 7.54 5.20 6.92
C ASP A 224 8.44 4.55 5.87
N ARG A 225 9.72 4.98 5.81
CA ARG A 225 10.69 4.55 4.80
C ARG A 225 10.68 3.05 4.60
N ASP A 226 10.87 2.32 5.68
CA ASP A 226 11.04 0.87 5.63
C ASP A 226 9.76 0.11 5.25
N MET A 227 8.57 0.62 5.57
CA MET A 227 7.32 0.01 5.09
C MET A 227 7.07 0.30 3.60
N ILE A 228 7.47 1.49 3.11
CA ILE A 228 7.38 1.85 1.68
C ILE A 228 8.38 1.01 0.86
N GLU A 229 9.61 0.83 1.34
CA GLU A 229 10.63 -0.03 0.71
C GLU A 229 10.25 -1.51 0.75
N TYR A 230 9.62 -1.97 1.83
CA TYR A 230 9.17 -3.36 1.96
C TYR A 230 8.05 -3.70 1.00
N ALA A 231 7.05 -2.85 0.84
CA ALA A 231 5.84 -3.16 0.07
C ALA A 231 6.13 -3.48 -1.40
N GLY A 232 5.33 -4.33 -2.02
CA GLY A 232 5.31 -4.51 -3.47
C GLY A 232 4.86 -3.23 -4.19
N LEU A 233 4.03 -2.42 -3.51
CA LEU A 233 3.60 -1.10 -3.95
C LEU A 233 3.77 -0.09 -2.81
N GLY A 234 4.91 0.58 -2.75
CA GLY A 234 5.15 1.72 -1.87
C GLY A 234 4.61 3.01 -2.47
N VAL A 235 3.78 3.73 -1.72
CA VAL A 235 3.13 4.98 -2.12
C VAL A 235 3.55 6.11 -1.21
N ALA A 236 4.16 7.14 -1.76
CA ALA A 236 4.43 8.40 -1.06
C ALA A 236 3.25 9.36 -1.22
N MET A 237 2.88 10.05 -0.15
CA MET A 237 1.91 11.14 -0.21
C MET A 237 2.48 12.34 -0.98
N GLY A 238 1.61 13.16 -1.59
CA GLY A 238 2.04 14.38 -2.28
C GLY A 238 2.75 15.39 -1.39
N ASN A 239 2.40 15.41 -0.09
CA ASN A 239 3.05 16.19 0.96
C ASN A 239 4.27 15.49 1.60
N ALA A 240 4.62 14.27 1.19
CA ALA A 240 5.76 13.55 1.73
C ALA A 240 7.08 14.30 1.52
N ILE A 241 8.06 14.04 2.38
CA ILE A 241 9.43 14.55 2.20
C ILE A 241 10.07 13.93 0.95
N ASP A 242 11.01 14.63 0.33
CA ASP A 242 11.59 14.23 -0.95
C ASP A 242 12.26 12.85 -0.88
N SER A 243 12.94 12.52 0.21
CA SER A 243 13.60 11.22 0.42
C SER A 243 12.63 10.04 0.42
N ILE A 244 11.34 10.25 0.75
CA ILE A 244 10.29 9.24 0.70
C ILE A 244 9.69 9.14 -0.71
N LYS A 245 9.51 10.29 -1.40
CA LYS A 245 9.06 10.29 -2.80
C LYS A 245 10.03 9.59 -3.73
N GLU A 246 11.34 9.71 -3.47
CA GLU A 246 12.40 9.08 -4.28
C GLU A 246 12.40 7.55 -4.25
N ILE A 247 12.01 6.95 -3.13
CA ILE A 247 11.97 5.48 -2.96
C ILE A 247 10.62 4.86 -3.32
N ALA A 248 9.56 5.66 -3.40
CA ALA A 248 8.21 5.16 -3.65
C ALA A 248 8.00 4.71 -5.10
N ASN A 249 7.18 3.67 -5.29
CA ASN A 249 6.74 3.23 -6.62
C ASN A 249 5.73 4.21 -7.25
N PHE A 250 5.00 4.95 -6.42
CA PHE A 250 4.00 5.92 -6.85
C PHE A 250 3.92 7.09 -5.87
N VAL A 251 3.77 8.31 -6.40
CA VAL A 251 3.46 9.49 -5.60
C VAL A 251 2.01 9.86 -5.86
N THR A 252 1.18 9.82 -4.82
CA THR A 252 -0.23 10.20 -4.87
C THR A 252 -0.41 11.71 -4.62
N THR A 253 -1.65 12.20 -4.53
CA THR A 253 -1.96 13.57 -4.11
C THR A 253 -1.69 13.77 -2.62
N THR A 254 -1.82 14.99 -2.12
CA THR A 254 -1.60 15.30 -0.70
C THR A 254 -2.70 14.68 0.18
N ASN A 255 -2.45 14.62 1.49
CA ASN A 255 -3.46 14.22 2.47
C ASN A 255 -4.68 15.15 2.49
N ASP A 256 -4.51 16.44 2.15
CA ASP A 256 -5.60 17.41 2.00
C ASP A 256 -6.38 17.24 0.67
N GLU A 257 -5.84 16.46 -0.28
CA GLU A 257 -6.43 16.18 -1.59
C GLU A 257 -6.80 14.69 -1.75
N ASP A 258 -7.13 14.03 -0.64
CA ASP A 258 -7.58 12.63 -0.60
C ASP A 258 -6.56 11.62 -1.17
N GLY A 259 -5.26 11.83 -0.99
CA GLY A 259 -4.21 11.01 -1.61
C GLY A 259 -4.32 9.52 -1.31
N VAL A 260 -4.80 9.14 -0.12
CA VAL A 260 -5.08 7.73 0.22
C VAL A 260 -6.19 7.17 -0.66
N ALA A 261 -7.30 7.92 -0.83
CA ALA A 261 -8.39 7.46 -1.68
C ALA A 261 -7.95 7.31 -3.13
N VAL A 262 -7.18 8.28 -3.67
CA VAL A 262 -6.63 8.22 -5.04
C VAL A 262 -5.81 6.95 -5.25
N ALA A 263 -4.94 6.59 -4.32
CA ALA A 263 -4.13 5.37 -4.42
C ALA A 263 -5.00 4.10 -4.32
N VAL A 264 -5.93 4.04 -3.36
CA VAL A 264 -6.82 2.88 -3.16
C VAL A 264 -7.75 2.68 -4.35
N GLU A 265 -8.38 3.75 -4.85
CA GLU A 265 -9.25 3.71 -6.03
C GLU A 265 -8.49 3.19 -7.26
N LYS A 266 -7.25 3.67 -7.46
CA LYS A 266 -6.41 3.30 -8.62
C LYS A 266 -5.91 1.85 -8.55
N PHE A 267 -5.36 1.41 -7.43
CA PHE A 267 -4.60 0.16 -7.36
C PHE A 267 -5.38 -1.01 -6.74
N VAL A 268 -6.39 -0.72 -5.94
CA VAL A 268 -7.18 -1.72 -5.22
C VAL A 268 -8.56 -1.87 -5.82
N LEU A 269 -9.32 -0.77 -5.87
CA LEU A 269 -10.69 -0.79 -6.36
C LEU A 269 -10.76 -0.75 -7.89
N LYS A 270 -9.64 -0.40 -8.55
CA LYS A 270 -9.57 -0.18 -10.00
C LYS A 270 -10.66 0.80 -10.49
N GLN A 271 -11.09 1.69 -9.61
CA GLN A 271 -12.00 2.79 -9.91
C GLN A 271 -11.17 3.86 -10.63
N GLY A 272 -11.38 3.99 -11.92
CA GLY A 272 -10.66 4.98 -12.74
C GLY A 272 -9.87 4.40 -13.89
N GLU A 273 -9.70 3.08 -14.01
CA GLU A 273 -9.81 2.51 -15.33
C GLU A 273 -11.27 2.72 -15.75
N LEU A 274 -11.57 3.85 -16.39
CA LEU A 274 -12.70 3.92 -17.29
C LEU A 274 -12.51 2.69 -18.19
N VAL A 275 -13.32 1.65 -17.94
CA VAL A 275 -13.39 0.53 -18.88
C VAL A 275 -13.86 1.16 -20.17
N MET A 276 -12.88 1.61 -20.98
CA MET A 276 -13.22 2.26 -22.25
C MET A 276 -13.93 1.24 -23.11
N LEU A 277 -15.14 1.59 -23.48
CA LEU A 277 -15.91 0.81 -24.43
C LEU A 277 -15.51 1.20 -25.86
N HIS A 278 -14.87 0.28 -26.56
CA HIS A 278 -14.56 0.41 -27.98
C HIS A 278 -15.67 -0.23 -28.81
N GLU A 279 -16.11 0.45 -29.84
CA GLU A 279 -17.08 -0.08 -30.79
C GLU A 279 -16.37 -0.62 -32.04
N MET A 280 -16.64 -1.86 -32.39
CA MET A 280 -16.12 -2.52 -33.60
C MET A 280 -17.23 -3.27 -34.33
N THR A 281 -17.13 -3.33 -35.65
CA THR A 281 -18.02 -4.13 -36.48
C THR A 281 -17.32 -5.35 -36.99
N LEU A 282 -18.07 -6.43 -37.17
CA LEU A 282 -17.63 -7.70 -37.77
C LEU A 282 -18.63 -8.18 -38.79
N PHE A 283 -18.10 -8.80 -39.84
CA PHE A 283 -18.93 -9.58 -40.76
C PHE A 283 -19.58 -10.78 -40.04
N PRO A 284 -20.71 -11.32 -40.56
CA PRO A 284 -21.48 -12.36 -39.84
C PRO A 284 -20.66 -13.55 -39.36
N LYS A 285 -19.75 -14.08 -40.18
CA LYS A 285 -18.95 -15.28 -39.84
C LYS A 285 -18.00 -15.01 -38.67
N PRO A 286 -17.09 -14.02 -38.68
CA PRO A 286 -16.25 -13.70 -37.52
C PRO A 286 -17.05 -13.24 -36.32
N TYR A 287 -18.18 -12.55 -36.48
CA TYR A 287 -19.08 -12.22 -35.39
C TYR A 287 -19.60 -13.46 -34.66
N ALA A 288 -20.14 -14.42 -35.41
CA ALA A 288 -20.67 -15.67 -34.87
C ALA A 288 -19.59 -16.48 -34.11
N SER A 289 -18.36 -16.48 -34.63
CA SER A 289 -17.23 -17.18 -34.02
C SER A 289 -16.81 -16.53 -32.67
N ILE A 290 -16.85 -15.21 -32.56
CA ILE A 290 -16.60 -14.50 -31.26
C ILE A 290 -17.79 -14.71 -30.32
N ALA A 291 -19.02 -14.58 -30.82
CA ALA A 291 -20.22 -14.73 -30.01
C ALA A 291 -20.38 -16.15 -29.44
N SER A 292 -19.92 -17.17 -30.16
CA SER A 292 -19.88 -18.56 -29.67
C SER A 292 -18.68 -18.87 -28.74
N GLY A 293 -17.65 -18.00 -28.69
CA GLY A 293 -16.41 -18.25 -27.96
C GLY A 293 -15.38 -19.11 -28.70
N GLN A 294 -15.65 -19.50 -29.95
CA GLN A 294 -14.72 -20.26 -30.79
C GLN A 294 -13.50 -19.42 -31.19
N LYS A 295 -13.72 -18.13 -31.49
CA LYS A 295 -12.67 -17.16 -31.78
C LYS A 295 -12.45 -16.30 -30.56
N THR A 296 -11.25 -16.39 -29.98
CA THR A 296 -10.84 -15.61 -28.80
C THR A 296 -9.78 -14.56 -29.10
N ILE A 297 -9.23 -14.52 -30.31
CA ILE A 297 -8.25 -13.52 -30.75
C ILE A 297 -8.78 -12.84 -32.03
N GLU A 298 -9.05 -11.53 -31.92
CA GLU A 298 -9.43 -10.71 -33.07
C GLU A 298 -8.21 -10.08 -33.71
N LEU A 299 -8.10 -10.15 -35.02
CA LEU A 299 -6.95 -9.68 -35.81
C LEU A 299 -7.23 -8.32 -36.47
N ARG A 300 -6.39 -7.32 -36.19
CA ARG A 300 -6.53 -5.94 -36.70
C ARG A 300 -5.18 -5.31 -37.10
N LEU A 301 -5.26 -4.18 -37.87
CA LEU A 301 -4.12 -3.24 -37.91
C LEU A 301 -3.96 -2.59 -36.53
N TYR A 302 -2.72 -2.29 -36.19
CA TYR A 302 -2.38 -1.55 -34.95
C TYR A 302 -2.37 -0.04 -35.22
N ASP A 303 -3.45 0.47 -35.86
CA ASP A 303 -3.66 1.88 -36.17
C ASP A 303 -4.00 2.71 -34.90
N GLU A 304 -4.11 4.04 -35.02
CA GLU A 304 -4.33 4.95 -33.90
C GLU A 304 -5.55 4.55 -33.06
N LYS A 305 -6.62 4.05 -33.68
CA LYS A 305 -7.82 3.59 -32.98
C LYS A 305 -7.52 2.35 -32.12
N ARG A 306 -6.65 1.44 -32.57
CA ARG A 306 -6.33 0.21 -31.83
C ARG A 306 -5.19 0.41 -30.84
N GLN A 307 -4.34 1.41 -31.04
CA GLN A 307 -3.31 1.85 -30.08
C GLN A 307 -3.92 2.42 -28.81
N SER A 308 -5.15 2.92 -28.83
CA SER A 308 -5.88 3.40 -27.65
C SER A 308 -6.49 2.28 -26.81
N ILE A 309 -6.51 1.03 -27.30
CA ILE A 309 -7.06 -0.12 -26.57
C ILE A 309 -6.04 -0.58 -25.52
N GLN A 310 -6.53 -0.83 -24.30
CA GLN A 310 -5.74 -1.32 -23.17
C GLN A 310 -6.34 -2.63 -22.64
N ILE A 311 -5.51 -3.44 -21.98
CA ILE A 311 -5.97 -4.63 -21.26
C ILE A 311 -6.97 -4.17 -20.18
N GLY A 312 -8.09 -4.90 -20.04
CA GLY A 312 -9.22 -4.53 -19.17
C GLY A 312 -10.28 -3.66 -19.86
N ASN A 313 -9.99 -3.04 -21.03
CA ASN A 313 -11.03 -2.34 -21.81
C ASN A 313 -12.06 -3.32 -22.35
N HIS A 314 -13.25 -2.81 -22.64
CA HIS A 314 -14.30 -3.58 -23.28
C HIS A 314 -14.40 -3.25 -24.77
N ILE A 315 -14.72 -4.26 -25.56
CA ILE A 315 -15.05 -4.09 -26.98
C ILE A 315 -16.44 -4.64 -27.22
N ARG A 316 -17.33 -3.80 -27.75
CA ARG A 316 -18.63 -4.22 -28.28
C ARG A 316 -18.47 -4.50 -29.77
N PHE A 317 -18.67 -5.74 -30.13
CA PHE A 317 -18.74 -6.15 -31.53
C PHE A 317 -20.18 -6.15 -32.01
N THR A 318 -20.43 -5.53 -33.17
CA THR A 318 -21.75 -5.46 -33.80
C THR A 318 -21.66 -6.18 -35.14
N ASN A 319 -22.64 -7.04 -35.44
CA ASN A 319 -22.77 -7.70 -36.75
C ASN A 319 -23.11 -6.67 -37.83
N THR A 320 -22.33 -6.64 -38.91
CA THR A 320 -22.53 -5.68 -40.02
C THR A 320 -23.86 -5.85 -40.77
N GLU A 321 -24.45 -7.05 -40.77
CA GLU A 321 -25.73 -7.34 -41.46
C GLU A 321 -26.94 -7.20 -40.52
N ASP A 322 -26.73 -7.27 -39.20
CA ASP A 322 -27.79 -7.11 -38.21
C ASP A 322 -27.28 -6.35 -37.00
N ALA A 323 -27.52 -5.06 -36.97
CA ALA A 323 -27.07 -4.17 -35.88
C ALA A 323 -27.70 -4.47 -34.49
N SER A 324 -28.76 -5.31 -34.44
CA SER A 324 -29.33 -5.76 -33.16
C SER A 324 -28.49 -6.84 -32.49
N GLN A 325 -27.64 -7.53 -33.26
CA GLN A 325 -26.72 -8.54 -32.75
C GLN A 325 -25.42 -7.89 -32.26
N THR A 326 -25.22 -7.87 -30.95
CA THR A 326 -24.00 -7.37 -30.33
C THR A 326 -23.43 -8.37 -29.35
N THR A 327 -22.10 -8.37 -29.19
CA THR A 327 -21.38 -9.18 -28.22
C THR A 327 -20.36 -8.29 -27.50
N LEU A 328 -20.35 -8.34 -26.15
CA LEU A 328 -19.43 -7.59 -25.31
C LEU A 328 -18.28 -8.52 -24.87
N CYS A 329 -17.05 -8.05 -25.03
CA CYS A 329 -15.84 -8.76 -24.65
C CYS A 329 -14.91 -7.83 -23.85
N GLU A 330 -14.21 -8.39 -22.86
CA GLU A 330 -13.07 -7.79 -22.16
C GLU A 330 -11.78 -8.09 -22.94
N VAL A 331 -10.90 -7.11 -23.06
CA VAL A 331 -9.55 -7.28 -23.62
C VAL A 331 -8.65 -7.86 -22.52
N VAL A 332 -8.15 -9.07 -22.72
CA VAL A 332 -7.29 -9.75 -21.73
C VAL A 332 -5.82 -9.70 -22.08
N GLN A 333 -5.48 -9.56 -23.36
CA GLN A 333 -4.10 -9.43 -23.85
C GLN A 333 -4.04 -8.73 -25.20
N LEU A 334 -2.91 -8.06 -25.49
CA LEU A 334 -2.60 -7.45 -26.78
C LEU A 334 -1.28 -8.02 -27.30
N HIS A 335 -1.31 -8.61 -28.49
CA HIS A 335 -0.15 -9.20 -29.17
C HIS A 335 0.19 -8.36 -30.40
N VAL A 336 1.22 -7.51 -30.30
CA VAL A 336 1.59 -6.59 -31.39
C VAL A 336 2.76 -7.15 -32.18
N PHE A 337 2.61 -7.12 -33.52
CA PHE A 337 3.59 -7.63 -34.49
C PHE A 337 3.79 -6.62 -35.63
N LYS A 338 4.89 -6.78 -36.35
CA LYS A 338 5.19 -5.90 -37.49
C LYS A 338 4.27 -6.11 -38.69
N ASP A 339 3.82 -7.37 -38.91
CA ASP A 339 2.97 -7.77 -40.02
C ASP A 339 2.20 -9.08 -39.70
N PHE A 340 1.23 -9.46 -40.56
CA PHE A 340 0.49 -10.69 -40.35
C PHE A 340 1.33 -11.97 -40.57
N ARG A 341 2.48 -11.91 -41.22
CA ARG A 341 3.37 -13.06 -41.33
C ARG A 341 3.92 -13.44 -39.96
N GLU A 342 4.47 -12.48 -39.24
CA GLU A 342 4.97 -12.72 -37.91
C GLU A 342 3.85 -13.14 -36.94
N LEU A 343 2.68 -12.53 -37.05
CA LEU A 343 1.51 -12.86 -36.23
C LEU A 343 1.07 -14.33 -36.45
N TYR A 344 0.99 -14.79 -37.68
CA TYR A 344 0.57 -16.19 -38.02
C TYR A 344 1.60 -17.23 -37.53
N GLU A 345 2.88 -16.87 -37.44
CA GLU A 345 3.92 -17.74 -36.90
C GLU A 345 3.84 -17.87 -35.35
N LYS A 346 3.26 -16.89 -34.66
CA LYS A 346 3.31 -16.78 -33.19
C LYS A 346 1.99 -17.08 -32.51
N LEU A 347 0.85 -16.79 -33.13
CA LEU A 347 -0.45 -16.95 -32.47
C LEU A 347 -1.12 -18.30 -32.89
N PRO A 348 -1.92 -18.88 -31.97
CA PRO A 348 -2.71 -20.08 -32.26
C PRO A 348 -3.87 -19.75 -33.22
N LEU A 349 -3.74 -20.06 -34.47
CA LEU A 349 -4.67 -19.67 -35.56
C LEU A 349 -6.10 -20.19 -35.35
N LEU A 350 -6.29 -21.32 -34.64
CA LEU A 350 -7.61 -21.80 -34.25
C LEU A 350 -8.34 -20.78 -33.36
N GLN A 351 -7.62 -20.07 -32.49
CA GLN A 351 -8.18 -19.00 -31.67
C GLN A 351 -8.39 -17.72 -32.48
N CYS A 352 -7.72 -17.55 -33.58
CA CYS A 352 -7.87 -16.42 -34.50
C CYS A 352 -9.07 -16.53 -35.47
N GLY A 353 -9.80 -17.66 -35.42
CA GLY A 353 -11.03 -17.86 -36.16
C GLY A 353 -10.90 -18.86 -37.32
N TYR A 354 -9.77 -19.52 -37.46
CA TYR A 354 -9.63 -20.70 -38.33
C TYR A 354 -10.28 -21.93 -37.67
N THR A 355 -10.65 -22.90 -38.46
CA THR A 355 -11.20 -24.19 -38.03
C THR A 355 -10.16 -25.29 -38.22
N SER A 356 -10.41 -26.50 -37.68
CA SER A 356 -9.56 -27.66 -37.93
C SER A 356 -9.49 -28.08 -39.42
N GLU A 357 -10.47 -27.65 -40.19
CA GLU A 357 -10.55 -27.98 -41.64
C GLU A 357 -9.74 -27.01 -42.50
N ASP A 358 -9.60 -25.75 -42.10
CA ASP A 358 -8.97 -24.70 -42.92
C ASP A 358 -7.63 -24.19 -42.38
N VAL A 359 -7.27 -24.48 -41.10
CA VAL A 359 -6.03 -24.00 -40.47
C VAL A 359 -4.75 -24.46 -41.19
N GLU A 360 -4.75 -25.66 -41.77
CA GLU A 360 -3.58 -26.16 -42.53
C GLU A 360 -3.30 -25.34 -43.79
N ASN A 361 -4.31 -24.67 -44.33
CA ASN A 361 -4.21 -23.82 -45.52
C ASN A 361 -4.16 -22.34 -45.18
N ALA A 362 -4.13 -21.98 -43.89
CA ALA A 362 -4.09 -20.60 -43.43
C ALA A 362 -2.82 -19.90 -43.92
N HIS A 363 -2.98 -18.76 -44.60
CA HIS A 363 -1.87 -18.00 -45.14
C HIS A 363 -1.96 -16.50 -44.73
N PRO A 364 -0.84 -15.84 -44.38
CA PRO A 364 -0.86 -14.42 -44.04
C PRO A 364 -1.47 -13.51 -45.11
N ASP A 365 -1.41 -13.91 -46.36
CA ASP A 365 -2.02 -13.17 -47.48
C ASP A 365 -3.56 -13.23 -47.48
N ASP A 366 -4.20 -14.09 -46.69
CA ASP A 366 -5.66 -14.08 -46.50
C ASP A 366 -6.12 -12.72 -45.94
N MET A 367 -5.25 -12.10 -45.16
CA MET A 367 -5.51 -10.78 -44.57
C MET A 367 -5.37 -9.62 -45.56
N LEU A 368 -4.83 -9.84 -46.77
CA LEU A 368 -4.76 -8.82 -47.83
C LEU A 368 -6.14 -8.41 -48.35
N THR A 369 -7.14 -9.27 -48.18
CA THR A 369 -8.55 -8.94 -48.44
C THR A 369 -9.05 -7.77 -47.60
N TYR A 370 -8.47 -7.58 -46.42
CA TYR A 370 -8.87 -6.57 -45.45
C TYR A 370 -7.85 -5.43 -45.33
N TYR A 371 -6.54 -5.73 -45.44
CA TYR A 371 -5.46 -4.78 -45.12
C TYR A 371 -4.30 -4.92 -46.10
N SER A 372 -4.00 -3.84 -46.85
CA SER A 372 -2.89 -3.82 -47.80
C SER A 372 -1.52 -3.92 -47.12
N LYS A 373 -0.49 -4.36 -47.86
CA LYS A 373 0.91 -4.46 -47.33
C LYS A 373 1.46 -3.11 -46.88
N GLU A 374 1.08 -2.02 -47.57
CA GLU A 374 1.51 -0.67 -47.21
C GLU A 374 0.95 -0.28 -45.83
N LYS A 375 -0.34 -0.58 -45.53
CA LYS A 375 -0.95 -0.30 -44.23
C LYS A 375 -0.37 -1.17 -43.12
N GLN A 376 -0.06 -2.45 -43.42
CA GLN A 376 0.64 -3.31 -42.46
C GLN A 376 2.03 -2.75 -42.12
N ALA A 377 2.79 -2.29 -43.11
CA ALA A 377 4.10 -1.69 -42.90
C ALA A 377 4.05 -0.34 -42.17
N GLN A 378 2.95 0.42 -42.33
CA GLN A 378 2.74 1.72 -41.69
C GLN A 378 2.38 1.58 -40.21
N TYR A 379 1.48 0.65 -39.85
CA TYR A 379 0.87 0.59 -38.52
C TYR A 379 1.30 -0.64 -37.70
N GLY A 380 1.80 -1.70 -38.34
CA GLY A 380 1.87 -3.00 -37.72
C GLY A 380 0.49 -3.66 -37.58
N VAL A 381 0.45 -4.80 -36.89
CA VAL A 381 -0.79 -5.56 -36.68
C VAL A 381 -0.91 -5.99 -35.22
N VAL A 382 -2.13 -6.25 -34.77
CA VAL A 382 -2.41 -6.68 -33.40
C VAL A 382 -3.40 -7.84 -33.36
N GLY A 383 -3.07 -8.86 -32.56
CA GLY A 383 -4.01 -9.85 -32.07
C GLY A 383 -4.58 -9.39 -30.72
N ILE A 384 -5.87 -9.11 -30.68
CA ILE A 384 -6.58 -8.69 -29.48
C ILE A 384 -7.20 -9.93 -28.86
N GLU A 385 -6.65 -10.38 -27.72
CA GLU A 385 -7.19 -11.51 -26.99
C GLU A 385 -8.38 -11.09 -26.12
N LEU A 386 -9.46 -11.85 -26.20
CA LEU A 386 -10.78 -11.48 -25.74
C LEU A 386 -11.36 -12.53 -24.79
N LYS A 387 -12.02 -12.07 -23.76
CA LYS A 387 -12.89 -12.84 -22.90
C LYS A 387 -14.31 -12.31 -22.99
N ARG A 388 -15.26 -13.14 -23.39
CA ARG A 388 -16.67 -12.74 -23.44
C ARG A 388 -17.21 -12.47 -22.02
N ILE A 389 -17.99 -11.40 -21.85
CA ILE A 389 -18.60 -10.95 -20.60
C ILE A 389 -20.11 -10.73 -20.75
#